data_f7da71e491b75a97de0203d1bc15a055
#
_entry.id   f7da71e491b75a97de0203d1bc15a055
#
_cell.length_a   1.000
_cell.length_b   1.000
_cell.length_c   1.000
_cell.angle_alpha   90.00
_cell.angle_beta   90.00
_cell.angle_gamma   90.00
#
_symmetry.space_group_name_H-M   'P 1'
#
loop_
_entity.id
_entity.type
_entity.pdbx_description
1 polymer ?
#
loop_
_entity_poly.entity_id
_entity_poly.type
_entity_poly.pdbx_seq_one_letter_code
_entity_poly.pdbx_strand_id
1 'polypeptide(L)'
;MRTQLIFGFVLFSTSLFSMPADSINHRKWITHGALIGVSGGSLLTLQNVWYSEYNHEKFHLFNDGSNWMQMDKAGHGFTAYHITKEVSSMQRWAYNYSKPGLGVIYAMGYLTTLELMDGFSAGWGFSLFDFAANGAGAGLFLLQEKVFNKQVILPKFSYSTSNYASIRPDVLGNNFPQKLLKDYNAQ
;
A
#
# COMPACT_ATOMS: atom_id res chain seq x y z
N MET A 1 -8.56 18.81 -14.97
CA MET A 1 -9.41 17.62 -15.10
C MET A 1 -8.58 16.33 -14.89
N ARG A 2 -8.06 16.06 -13.67
CA ARG A 2 -7.24 14.83 -13.39
C ARG A 2 -7.56 14.16 -12.06
N THR A 3 -8.77 14.30 -11.53
CA THR A 3 -9.09 13.94 -10.13
C THR A 3 -10.02 12.73 -9.95
N GLN A 4 -10.27 11.92 -10.98
CA GLN A 4 -11.28 10.85 -10.90
C GLN A 4 -10.73 9.42 -10.69
N LEU A 5 -9.41 9.21 -10.67
CA LEU A 5 -8.85 7.86 -10.74
C LEU A 5 -8.60 7.15 -9.38
N ILE A 6 -8.54 7.89 -8.28
CA ILE A 6 -8.18 7.30 -6.97
C ILE A 6 -9.39 6.67 -6.25
N PHE A 7 -10.60 7.15 -6.51
CA PHE A 7 -11.82 6.64 -5.86
C PHE A 7 -12.31 5.29 -6.38
N GLY A 8 -11.87 4.86 -7.57
CA GLY A 8 -12.26 3.57 -8.16
C GLY A 8 -11.65 2.34 -7.47
N PHE A 9 -10.56 2.52 -6.73
CA PHE A 9 -9.80 1.40 -6.16
C PHE A 9 -10.47 0.74 -4.95
N VAL A 10 -11.14 1.52 -4.11
CA VAL A 10 -11.77 1.01 -2.87
C VAL A 10 -13.09 0.29 -3.14
N LEU A 11 -13.82 0.70 -4.18
CA LEU A 11 -15.12 0.11 -4.51
C LEU A 11 -15.03 -1.20 -5.31
N PHE A 12 -13.89 -1.47 -5.95
CA PHE A 12 -13.71 -2.69 -6.76
C PHE A 12 -13.52 -3.94 -5.90
N SER A 13 -13.01 -3.81 -4.68
CA SER A 13 -12.73 -4.94 -3.80
C SER A 13 -13.99 -5.62 -3.24
N THR A 14 -15.09 -4.90 -3.08
CA THR A 14 -16.31 -5.46 -2.45
C THR A 14 -17.22 -6.22 -3.41
N SER A 15 -17.19 -5.89 -4.71
CA SER A 15 -18.06 -6.52 -5.70
C SER A 15 -17.55 -7.89 -6.20
N LEU A 16 -16.26 -8.18 -6.07
CA LEU A 16 -15.69 -9.48 -6.47
C LEU A 16 -16.11 -10.63 -5.55
N PHE A 17 -16.49 -10.34 -4.30
CA PHE A 17 -16.87 -11.37 -3.32
C PHE A 17 -18.32 -11.86 -3.46
N SER A 18 -19.16 -11.19 -4.24
CA SER A 18 -20.57 -11.55 -4.44
C SER A 18 -20.85 -12.37 -5.69
N MET A 19 -19.82 -12.76 -6.46
CA MET A 19 -20.02 -13.60 -7.63
C MET A 19 -20.37 -15.04 -7.27
N PRO A 20 -21.38 -15.67 -7.93
CA PRO A 20 -21.73 -17.06 -7.69
C PRO A 20 -20.54 -17.99 -8.00
N ALA A 21 -20.54 -19.13 -7.32
CA ALA A 21 -19.43 -20.07 -7.21
C ALA A 21 -19.16 -20.91 -8.48
N ASP A 22 -19.02 -20.27 -9.62
CA ASP A 22 -18.62 -20.97 -10.83
C ASP A 22 -17.14 -21.33 -10.74
N SER A 23 -16.90 -22.60 -10.78
CA SER A 23 -15.64 -23.36 -10.76
C SER A 23 -14.42 -22.68 -10.06
N ILE A 24 -13.78 -23.39 -9.17
CA ILE A 24 -12.52 -23.01 -8.49
C ILE A 24 -11.47 -22.42 -9.47
N ASN A 25 -11.47 -22.85 -10.71
CA ASN A 25 -10.53 -22.36 -11.72
C ASN A 25 -10.79 -20.90 -12.11
N HIS A 26 -12.03 -20.45 -12.28
CA HIS A 26 -12.33 -19.05 -12.56
C HIS A 26 -11.91 -18.13 -11.41
N ARG A 27 -12.15 -18.51 -10.17
CA ARG A 27 -11.72 -17.73 -8.99
C ARG A 27 -10.20 -17.55 -8.93
N LYS A 28 -9.44 -18.60 -9.26
CA LYS A 28 -7.98 -18.52 -9.32
C LYS A 28 -7.50 -17.53 -10.39
N TRP A 29 -8.06 -17.64 -11.60
CA TRP A 29 -7.71 -16.72 -12.68
C TRP A 29 -8.07 -15.27 -12.37
N ILE A 30 -9.25 -15.04 -11.77
CA ILE A 30 -9.66 -13.70 -11.31
C ILE A 30 -8.67 -13.18 -10.26
N THR A 31 -8.29 -14.01 -9.28
CA THR A 31 -7.35 -13.61 -8.23
C THR A 31 -5.99 -13.23 -8.81
N HIS A 32 -5.42 -14.06 -9.67
CA HIS A 32 -4.11 -13.76 -10.28
C HIS A 32 -4.19 -12.56 -11.21
N GLY A 33 -5.24 -12.48 -12.03
CA GLY A 33 -5.45 -11.34 -12.91
C GLY A 33 -5.63 -10.02 -12.15
N ALA A 34 -6.38 -10.04 -11.04
CA ALA A 34 -6.57 -8.88 -10.18
C ALA A 34 -5.25 -8.47 -9.50
N LEU A 35 -4.51 -9.41 -8.94
CA LEU A 35 -3.22 -9.12 -8.31
C LEU A 35 -2.22 -8.51 -9.29
N ILE A 36 -2.08 -9.10 -10.49
CA ILE A 36 -1.18 -8.59 -11.53
C ILE A 36 -1.67 -7.23 -12.05
N GLY A 37 -2.96 -7.13 -12.37
CA GLY A 37 -3.54 -5.91 -12.95
C GLY A 37 -3.49 -4.73 -11.97
N VAL A 38 -3.82 -4.96 -10.73
CA VAL A 38 -3.78 -3.93 -9.67
C VAL A 38 -2.35 -3.50 -9.38
N SER A 39 -1.43 -4.45 -9.19
CA SER A 39 -0.02 -4.11 -8.91
C SER A 39 0.65 -3.44 -10.09
N GLY A 40 0.51 -4.02 -11.28
CA GLY A 40 1.08 -3.43 -12.49
C GLY A 40 0.49 -2.05 -12.79
N GLY A 41 -0.84 -1.93 -12.69
CA GLY A 41 -1.53 -0.65 -12.89
C GLY A 41 -1.11 0.42 -11.87
N SER A 42 -0.98 0.06 -10.60
CA SER A 42 -0.50 1.00 -9.57
C SER A 42 0.94 1.43 -9.78
N LEU A 43 1.85 0.49 -10.10
CA LEU A 43 3.26 0.82 -10.40
C LEU A 43 3.39 1.72 -11.63
N LEU A 44 2.64 1.44 -12.70
CA LEU A 44 2.61 2.29 -13.90
C LEU A 44 2.05 3.68 -13.60
N THR A 45 1.01 3.76 -12.77
CA THR A 45 0.42 5.04 -12.35
C THR A 45 1.42 5.85 -11.53
N LEU A 46 2.08 5.22 -10.56
CA LEU A 46 3.10 5.86 -9.74
C LEU A 46 4.29 6.33 -10.60
N GLN A 47 4.76 5.49 -11.53
CA GLN A 47 5.82 5.87 -12.46
C GLN A 47 5.46 7.14 -13.24
N ASN A 48 4.22 7.24 -13.74
CA ASN A 48 3.81 8.36 -14.58
C ASN A 48 3.38 9.61 -13.81
N VAL A 49 2.89 9.46 -12.58
CA VAL A 49 2.32 10.58 -11.80
C VAL A 49 3.30 11.08 -10.75
N TRP A 50 4.11 10.21 -10.18
CA TRP A 50 4.99 10.52 -9.05
C TRP A 50 6.45 10.62 -9.47
N TYR A 51 6.98 9.58 -10.09
CA TYR A 51 8.41 9.53 -10.43
C TYR A 51 8.78 10.32 -11.68
N SER A 52 7.84 10.59 -12.58
CA SER A 52 8.10 11.39 -13.79
C SER A 52 8.49 12.84 -13.51
N GLU A 53 8.24 13.35 -12.30
CA GLU A 53 8.62 14.71 -11.89
C GLU A 53 10.09 14.80 -11.43
N TYR A 54 10.76 13.66 -11.22
CA TYR A 54 12.13 13.60 -10.72
C TYR A 54 13.07 12.97 -11.74
N ASN A 55 14.30 13.44 -11.75
CA ASN A 55 15.35 12.83 -12.56
C ASN A 55 15.72 11.44 -12.02
N HIS A 56 16.13 10.56 -12.92
CA HIS A 56 16.73 9.28 -12.52
C HIS A 56 18.17 9.51 -12.06
N GLU A 57 18.50 8.89 -10.93
CA GLU A 57 19.86 8.90 -10.38
C GLU A 57 20.37 7.46 -10.17
N LYS A 58 21.66 7.35 -9.83
CA LYS A 58 22.23 6.07 -9.39
C LYS A 58 21.53 5.65 -8.09
N PHE A 59 21.35 4.35 -7.94
CA PHE A 59 20.77 3.79 -6.72
C PHE A 59 21.46 4.34 -5.47
N HIS A 60 20.69 4.85 -4.54
CA HIS A 60 21.20 5.38 -3.28
C HIS A 60 20.25 5.04 -2.13
N LEU A 61 20.85 4.97 -0.93
CA LEU A 61 20.12 4.80 0.31
C LEU A 61 19.79 6.18 0.89
N PHE A 62 18.62 6.29 1.49
CA PHE A 62 18.18 7.49 2.18
C PHE A 62 17.83 7.17 3.64
N ASN A 63 18.36 7.98 4.56
CA ASN A 63 18.03 7.85 5.97
C ASN A 63 16.94 8.85 6.35
N ASP A 64 15.73 8.39 6.34
CA ASP A 64 14.53 9.14 6.71
C ASP A 64 13.96 8.74 8.08
N GLY A 65 14.75 8.00 8.87
CA GLY A 65 14.34 7.44 10.16
C GLY A 65 13.83 8.46 11.19
N SER A 66 14.16 9.74 11.04
CA SER A 66 13.64 10.83 11.90
C SER A 66 12.64 11.75 11.21
N ASN A 67 12.35 11.50 9.93
CA ASN A 67 11.52 12.38 9.11
C ASN A 67 10.02 12.15 9.35
N TRP A 68 9.21 13.15 9.01
CA TRP A 68 7.74 13.07 8.93
C TRP A 68 7.06 12.56 10.22
N MET A 69 7.68 12.78 11.40
CA MET A 69 7.16 12.33 12.70
C MET A 69 6.81 10.83 12.73
N GLN A 70 7.50 10.01 11.95
CA GLN A 70 7.26 8.56 11.77
C GLN A 70 5.92 8.20 11.09
N MET A 71 5.15 9.18 10.63
CA MET A 71 3.87 8.91 9.96
C MET A 71 4.04 8.15 8.65
N ASP A 72 5.11 8.42 7.93
CA ASP A 72 5.52 7.67 6.76
C ASP A 72 5.72 6.17 7.09
N LYS A 73 6.47 5.87 8.16
CA LYS A 73 6.68 4.49 8.64
C LYS A 73 5.38 3.82 9.09
N ALA A 74 4.51 4.58 9.75
CA ALA A 74 3.17 4.11 10.10
C ALA A 74 2.35 3.79 8.84
N GLY A 75 2.44 4.62 7.79
CA GLY A 75 1.82 4.40 6.48
C GLY A 75 2.34 3.12 5.79
N HIS A 76 3.65 2.90 5.79
CA HIS A 76 4.27 1.69 5.26
C HIS A 76 3.80 0.44 6.00
N GLY A 77 3.84 0.45 7.33
CA GLY A 77 3.35 -0.66 8.16
C GLY A 77 1.85 -0.94 7.97
N PHE A 78 1.03 0.11 7.92
CA PHE A 78 -0.40 0.03 7.62
C PHE A 78 -0.65 -0.62 6.25
N THR A 79 0.03 -0.14 5.22
CA THR A 79 -0.12 -0.62 3.85
C THR A 79 0.29 -2.08 3.72
N ALA A 80 1.43 -2.46 4.30
CA ALA A 80 1.94 -3.83 4.30
C ALA A 80 0.97 -4.80 5.01
N TYR A 81 0.43 -4.38 6.16
CA TYR A 81 -0.59 -5.16 6.88
C TYR A 81 -1.81 -5.42 6.01
N HIS A 82 -2.37 -4.36 5.39
CA HIS A 82 -3.58 -4.46 4.59
C HIS A 82 -3.38 -5.24 3.29
N ILE A 83 -2.26 -5.04 2.57
CA ILE A 83 -1.96 -5.86 1.39
C ILE A 83 -1.86 -7.33 1.78
N THR A 84 -1.15 -7.66 2.87
CA THR A 84 -1.03 -9.05 3.35
C THR A 84 -2.40 -9.65 3.67
N LYS A 85 -3.25 -8.89 4.36
CA LYS A 85 -4.62 -9.28 4.71
C LYS A 85 -5.48 -9.55 3.47
N GLU A 86 -5.49 -8.61 2.52
CA GLU A 86 -6.34 -8.73 1.32
C GLU A 86 -5.88 -9.87 0.42
N VAL A 87 -4.57 -10.04 0.20
CA VAL A 87 -4.03 -11.16 -0.57
C VAL A 87 -4.37 -12.50 0.09
N SER A 88 -4.25 -12.59 1.43
CA SER A 88 -4.65 -13.79 2.16
C SER A 88 -6.16 -14.06 2.05
N SER A 89 -6.99 -13.03 2.03
CA SER A 89 -8.44 -13.14 1.86
C SER A 89 -8.80 -13.60 0.43
N MET A 90 -8.14 -13.04 -0.58
CA MET A 90 -8.29 -13.48 -1.97
C MET A 90 -7.87 -14.94 -2.17
N GLN A 91 -6.81 -15.38 -1.49
CA GLN A 91 -6.41 -16.78 -1.52
C GLN A 91 -7.46 -17.69 -0.87
N ARG A 92 -8.03 -17.32 0.29
CA ARG A 92 -9.12 -18.07 0.93
C ARG A 92 -10.32 -18.22 -0.03
N TRP A 93 -10.69 -17.13 -0.69
CA TRP A 93 -11.79 -17.15 -1.65
C TRP A 93 -11.51 -18.03 -2.87
N ALA A 94 -10.28 -17.96 -3.42
CA ALA A 94 -9.93 -18.65 -4.66
C ALA A 94 -9.63 -20.14 -4.48
N TYR A 95 -9.04 -20.50 -3.33
CA TYR A 95 -8.51 -21.83 -3.09
C TYR A 95 -9.19 -22.58 -1.93
N ASN A 96 -10.16 -21.95 -1.25
CA ASN A 96 -10.77 -22.43 0.00
C ASN A 96 -9.76 -22.62 1.16
N TYR A 97 -8.54 -22.15 0.99
CA TYR A 97 -7.51 -22.08 2.03
C TYR A 97 -6.61 -20.88 1.80
N SER A 98 -5.86 -20.48 2.81
CA SER A 98 -4.84 -19.44 2.65
C SER A 98 -3.53 -19.90 3.30
N LYS A 99 -2.43 -19.51 2.67
CA LYS A 99 -1.09 -19.56 3.26
C LYS A 99 -0.70 -18.12 3.59
N PRO A 100 -0.89 -17.66 4.83
CA PRO A 100 -0.64 -16.26 5.19
C PRO A 100 0.77 -15.77 4.82
N GLY A 101 1.75 -16.67 4.83
CA GLY A 101 3.10 -16.37 4.38
C GLY A 101 3.20 -15.93 2.92
N LEU A 102 2.33 -16.41 2.02
CA LEU A 102 2.29 -15.94 0.63
C LEU A 102 1.78 -14.50 0.54
N GLY A 103 0.83 -14.11 1.40
CA GLY A 103 0.40 -12.72 1.53
C GLY A 103 1.55 -11.81 1.95
N VAL A 104 2.37 -12.25 2.93
CA VAL A 104 3.58 -11.53 3.35
C VAL A 104 4.57 -11.38 2.20
N ILE A 105 4.89 -12.48 1.51
CA ILE A 105 5.84 -12.45 0.36
C ILE A 105 5.34 -11.47 -0.70
N TYR A 106 4.06 -11.49 -1.01
CA TYR A 106 3.47 -10.58 -1.98
C TYR A 106 3.56 -9.12 -1.54
N ALA A 107 3.15 -8.81 -0.31
CA ALA A 107 3.21 -7.46 0.23
C ALA A 107 4.63 -6.92 0.26
N MET A 108 5.57 -7.72 0.78
CA MET A 108 6.99 -7.35 0.83
C MET A 108 7.57 -7.17 -0.58
N GLY A 109 7.26 -8.08 -1.52
CA GLY A 109 7.73 -7.97 -2.91
C GLY A 109 7.24 -6.69 -3.58
N TYR A 110 5.95 -6.38 -3.46
CA TYR A 110 5.35 -5.18 -4.03
C TYR A 110 5.95 -3.90 -3.42
N LEU A 111 5.97 -3.80 -2.09
CA LEU A 111 6.49 -2.61 -1.40
C LEU A 111 8.00 -2.45 -1.58
N THR A 112 8.77 -3.54 -1.61
CA THR A 112 10.19 -3.47 -1.94
C THR A 112 10.42 -2.97 -3.37
N THR A 113 9.52 -3.28 -4.31
CA THR A 113 9.61 -2.72 -5.67
C THR A 113 9.45 -1.20 -5.64
N LEU A 114 8.54 -0.66 -4.82
CA LEU A 114 8.41 0.79 -4.64
C LEU A 114 9.68 1.39 -4.03
N GLU A 115 10.22 0.80 -2.97
CA GLU A 115 11.47 1.25 -2.36
C GLU A 115 12.65 1.24 -3.34
N LEU A 116 12.69 0.24 -4.25
CA LEU A 116 13.70 0.22 -5.31
C LEU A 116 13.50 1.36 -6.30
N MET A 117 12.25 1.69 -6.65
CA MET A 117 11.96 2.85 -7.51
C MET A 117 12.38 4.15 -6.83
N ASP A 118 12.13 4.29 -5.53
CA ASP A 118 12.60 5.42 -4.72
C ASP A 118 14.13 5.50 -4.72
N GLY A 119 14.80 4.36 -4.60
CA GLY A 119 16.27 4.27 -4.64
C GLY A 119 16.92 4.79 -5.92
N PHE A 120 16.20 4.82 -7.04
CA PHE A 120 16.65 5.37 -8.32
C PHE A 120 16.12 6.78 -8.62
N SER A 121 15.38 7.39 -7.72
CA SER A 121 14.76 8.71 -7.91
C SER A 121 15.57 9.80 -7.21
N ALA A 122 15.87 10.89 -7.91
CA ALA A 122 16.55 12.07 -7.32
C ALA A 122 15.74 12.74 -6.20
N GLY A 123 14.43 12.50 -6.11
CA GLY A 123 13.57 13.10 -5.09
C GLY A 123 13.50 12.30 -3.80
N TRP A 124 13.93 11.04 -3.82
CA TRP A 124 13.73 10.08 -2.73
C TRP A 124 15.01 9.28 -2.48
N GLY A 125 14.91 8.04 -2.16
CA GLY A 125 16.01 7.10 -1.94
C GLY A 125 15.46 5.84 -1.27
N PHE A 126 16.14 4.72 -1.39
CA PHE A 126 15.75 3.48 -0.71
C PHE A 126 15.89 3.63 0.81
N SER A 127 14.79 3.48 1.53
CA SER A 127 14.75 3.56 2.98
C SER A 127 14.76 2.19 3.64
N LEU A 128 15.78 1.91 4.45
CA LEU A 128 15.80 0.71 5.29
C LEU A 128 14.75 0.76 6.40
N PHE A 129 14.36 1.96 6.84
CA PHE A 129 13.31 2.11 7.86
C PHE A 129 11.93 1.79 7.28
N ASP A 130 11.65 2.18 6.03
CA ASP A 130 10.41 1.83 5.35
C ASP A 130 10.33 0.35 5.04
N PHE A 131 11.43 -0.23 4.60
CA PHE A 131 11.52 -1.68 4.44
C PHE A 131 11.25 -2.43 5.76
N ALA A 132 11.81 -1.95 6.88
CA ALA A 132 11.55 -2.52 8.21
C ALA A 132 10.09 -2.33 8.65
N ALA A 133 9.51 -1.15 8.40
CA ALA A 133 8.11 -0.85 8.69
C ALA A 133 7.16 -1.75 7.88
N ASN A 134 7.46 -1.98 6.59
CA ASN A 134 6.75 -2.94 5.74
C ASN A 134 6.79 -4.34 6.34
N GLY A 135 7.98 -4.79 6.78
CA GLY A 135 8.15 -6.07 7.47
C GLY A 135 7.36 -6.18 8.76
N ALA A 136 7.34 -5.10 9.56
CA ALA A 136 6.57 -5.05 10.81
C ALA A 136 5.06 -5.15 10.57
N GLY A 137 4.52 -4.45 9.58
CA GLY A 137 3.09 -4.50 9.22
C GLY A 137 2.66 -5.87 8.71
N ALA A 138 3.39 -6.42 7.75
CA ALA A 138 3.13 -7.76 7.21
C ALA A 138 3.31 -8.84 8.29
N GLY A 139 4.33 -8.69 9.13
CA GLY A 139 4.62 -9.56 10.27
C GLY A 139 3.53 -9.52 11.34
N LEU A 140 2.97 -8.35 11.63
CA LEU A 140 1.83 -8.20 12.55
C LEU A 140 0.63 -9.02 12.09
N PHE A 141 0.29 -8.97 10.80
CA PHE A 141 -0.78 -9.80 10.26
C PHE A 141 -0.48 -11.29 10.43
N LEU A 142 0.72 -11.73 10.00
CA LEU A 142 1.12 -13.13 10.05
C LEU A 142 1.15 -13.69 11.47
N LEU A 143 1.68 -12.91 12.41
CA LEU A 143 1.77 -13.30 13.82
C LEU A 143 0.36 -13.56 14.39
N GLN A 144 -0.57 -12.66 14.13
CA GLN A 144 -1.94 -12.80 14.62
C GLN A 144 -2.65 -14.04 14.03
N GLU A 145 -2.48 -14.29 12.71
CA GLU A 145 -3.02 -15.51 12.08
C GLU A 145 -2.44 -16.78 12.70
N LYS A 146 -1.13 -16.80 12.98
CA LYS A 146 -0.47 -17.98 13.56
C LYS A 146 -0.81 -18.23 15.03
N VAL A 147 -0.91 -17.16 15.83
CA VAL A 147 -1.11 -17.27 17.28
C VAL A 147 -2.59 -17.36 17.65
N PHE A 148 -3.41 -16.53 17.02
CA PHE A 148 -4.81 -16.36 17.41
C PHE A 148 -5.81 -16.95 16.39
N ASN A 149 -5.36 -17.34 15.19
CA ASN A 149 -6.20 -17.71 14.05
C ASN A 149 -7.24 -16.63 13.70
N LYS A 150 -6.99 -15.39 14.10
CA LYS A 150 -7.83 -14.20 13.82
C LYS A 150 -7.01 -12.94 13.99
N GLN A 151 -7.49 -11.85 13.38
CA GLN A 151 -6.92 -10.53 13.57
C GLN A 151 -7.54 -9.86 14.80
N VAL A 152 -6.73 -9.59 15.82
CA VAL A 152 -7.13 -8.95 17.08
C VAL A 152 -6.82 -7.45 17.03
N ILE A 153 -5.65 -7.10 16.48
CA ILE A 153 -5.22 -5.72 16.24
C ILE A 153 -5.49 -5.40 14.77
N LEU A 154 -6.37 -4.44 14.53
CA LEU A 154 -6.73 -4.00 13.18
C LEU A 154 -6.26 -2.55 13.01
N PRO A 155 -5.14 -2.29 12.31
CA PRO A 155 -4.74 -0.94 11.97
C PRO A 155 -5.83 -0.24 11.17
N LYS A 156 -6.15 1.00 11.53
CA LYS A 156 -7.15 1.82 10.86
C LYS A 156 -6.55 3.17 10.52
N PHE A 157 -6.91 3.69 9.36
CA PHE A 157 -6.59 5.04 8.95
C PHE A 157 -7.78 5.94 9.24
N SER A 158 -7.52 7.11 9.80
CA SER A 158 -8.52 8.15 9.96
C SER A 158 -7.94 9.47 9.48
N TYR A 159 -8.79 10.35 8.99
CA TYR A 159 -8.39 11.67 8.51
C TYR A 159 -9.36 12.71 9.05
N SER A 160 -8.81 13.79 9.60
CA SER A 160 -9.57 14.99 9.95
C SER A 160 -8.92 16.20 9.26
N THR A 161 -9.70 17.22 8.94
CA THR A 161 -9.14 18.43 8.31
C THR A 161 -8.29 19.20 9.31
N SER A 162 -7.08 19.59 8.88
CA SER A 162 -6.23 20.50 9.65
C SER A 162 -6.17 21.89 8.98
N ASN A 163 -5.88 22.91 9.80
CA ASN A 163 -5.67 24.27 9.27
C ASN A 163 -4.27 24.46 8.67
N TYR A 164 -3.34 23.51 8.91
CA TYR A 164 -1.95 23.63 8.48
C TYR A 164 -1.81 23.55 6.96
N ALA A 165 -2.64 22.75 6.28
CA ALA A 165 -2.64 22.66 4.83
C ALA A 165 -3.06 23.97 4.14
N SER A 166 -3.81 24.84 4.80
CA SER A 166 -4.13 26.18 4.28
C SER A 166 -2.96 27.15 4.41
N ILE A 167 -2.08 26.94 5.39
CA ILE A 167 -0.89 27.76 5.66
C ILE A 167 0.28 27.35 4.76
N ARG A 168 0.44 26.03 4.53
CA ARG A 168 1.53 25.46 3.73
C ARG A 168 1.01 24.51 2.65
N PRO A 169 0.24 25.03 1.69
CA PRO A 169 -0.39 24.18 0.66
C PRO A 169 0.63 23.57 -0.31
N ASP A 170 1.77 24.20 -0.49
CA ASP A 170 2.93 23.72 -1.26
C ASP A 170 3.49 22.39 -0.70
N VAL A 171 3.50 22.24 0.62
CA VAL A 171 4.03 21.06 1.32
C VAL A 171 2.95 20.07 1.65
N LEU A 172 1.82 20.53 2.20
CA LEU A 172 0.76 19.68 2.77
C LEU A 172 -0.39 19.39 1.80
N GLY A 173 -0.34 19.98 0.60
CA GLY A 173 -1.28 19.72 -0.48
C GLY A 173 -2.35 20.80 -0.67
N ASN A 174 -2.66 21.05 -1.96
CA ASN A 174 -3.62 22.04 -2.41
C ASN A 174 -5.05 21.51 -2.54
N ASN A 175 -5.20 20.21 -2.72
CA ASN A 175 -6.49 19.55 -2.94
C ASN A 175 -6.66 18.35 -2.00
N PHE A 176 -7.90 17.85 -1.89
CA PHE A 176 -8.21 16.77 -0.97
C PHE A 176 -7.32 15.52 -1.12
N PRO A 177 -7.08 14.97 -2.33
CA PRO A 177 -6.19 13.82 -2.48
C PRO A 177 -4.75 14.10 -2.02
N GLN A 178 -4.23 15.30 -2.30
CA GLN A 178 -2.88 15.68 -1.83
C GLN A 178 -2.84 15.84 -0.31
N LYS A 179 -3.85 16.49 0.28
CA LYS A 179 -3.95 16.63 1.74
C LYS A 179 -4.04 15.28 2.44
N LEU A 180 -4.81 14.35 1.88
CA LEU A 180 -4.93 13.00 2.41
C LEU A 180 -3.59 12.25 2.47
N LEU A 181 -2.68 12.54 1.55
CA LEU A 181 -1.38 11.87 1.45
C LEU A 181 -0.23 12.65 2.13
N LYS A 182 -0.33 13.97 2.22
CA LYS A 182 0.78 14.83 2.65
C LYS A 182 0.52 15.55 3.97
N ASP A 183 -0.73 15.69 4.41
CA ASP A 183 -1.05 16.39 5.65
C ASP A 183 -1.02 15.44 6.84
N TYR A 184 0.17 15.11 7.30
CA TYR A 184 0.41 14.25 8.45
C TYR A 184 -0.12 14.81 9.78
N ASN A 185 -0.55 16.06 9.82
CA ASN A 185 -1.20 16.63 11.01
C ASN A 185 -2.70 16.33 11.05
N ALA A 186 -3.25 15.83 9.96
CA ALA A 186 -4.65 15.49 9.78
C ALA A 186 -4.93 13.96 9.84
N GLN A 187 -3.90 13.15 9.88
CA GLN A 187 -3.95 11.68 9.88
C GLN A 187 -3.97 11.08 11.28
#